data_ffcd8ab7ea77e9f8be516926321e1212
#
_entry.id   ffcd8ab7ea77e9f8be516926321e1212
#
_cell.length_a   1.000
_cell.length_b   1.000
_cell.length_c   1.000
_cell.angle_alpha   90.00
_cell.angle_beta   90.00
_cell.angle_gamma   90.00
#
_symmetry.space_group_name_H-M   'P 1'
#
loop_
_entity.id
_entity.type
_entity.pdbx_description
1 polymer ?
#
loop_
_entity_poly.entity_id
_entity_poly.type
_entity_poly.pdbx_seq_one_letter_code
_entity_poly.pdbx_strand_id
1 'polypeptide(L)'
;MKTLVNEYVGVASRFTRSVNLNADYSRETQDYGYIVTGNVLSSLTQILSGLIKKGGQKSYCLFGLYGSGKSAFAVYLAQLLSMDNGQGQKARELLKGKAIDPKIENFLTDRNKSSYLPVLVTGRRRPINGHGERNRGSASTPRQ
;
A
#
# COMPACT_ATOMS: atom_id res chain seq x y z
N MET A 1 -8.86 10.93 -43.79
CA MET A 1 -9.44 10.20 -42.64
C MET A 1 -8.54 10.50 -41.43
N LYS A 2 -9.05 11.20 -40.39
CA LYS A 2 -8.27 11.43 -39.17
C LYS A 2 -8.52 10.24 -38.24
N THR A 3 -7.61 9.31 -38.19
CA THR A 3 -7.64 8.17 -37.28
C THR A 3 -7.28 8.67 -35.86
N LEU A 4 -8.13 8.43 -34.90
CA LEU A 4 -7.91 8.89 -33.53
C LEU A 4 -6.90 7.97 -32.83
N VAL A 5 -6.01 8.53 -32.03
CA VAL A 5 -4.95 7.78 -31.32
C VAL A 5 -5.51 6.66 -30.43
N ASN A 6 -6.73 6.83 -29.91
CA ASN A 6 -7.41 5.82 -29.10
C ASN A 6 -7.78 4.53 -29.88
N GLU A 7 -7.72 4.52 -31.20
CA GLU A 7 -7.89 3.30 -31.99
C GLU A 7 -6.65 2.39 -31.94
N TYR A 8 -5.49 2.94 -31.63
CA TYR A 8 -4.21 2.24 -31.56
C TYR A 8 -3.67 2.01 -30.16
N VAL A 9 -4.15 2.81 -29.18
CA VAL A 9 -3.65 2.77 -27.81
C VAL A 9 -4.83 2.51 -26.87
N GLY A 10 -4.91 1.30 -26.37
CA GLY A 10 -5.83 0.94 -25.29
C GLY A 10 -5.16 1.12 -23.92
N VAL A 11 -5.75 1.94 -23.05
CA VAL A 11 -5.33 2.04 -21.65
C VAL A 11 -6.21 1.14 -20.80
N ALA A 12 -5.62 0.16 -20.11
CA ALA A 12 -6.39 -0.67 -19.21
C ALA A 12 -7.04 0.18 -18.11
N SER A 13 -8.32 -0.07 -17.83
CA SER A 13 -9.15 0.74 -16.90
C SER A 13 -8.54 0.93 -15.51
N ARG A 14 -7.70 -0.01 -15.07
CA ARG A 14 -6.95 0.07 -13.81
C ARG A 14 -5.97 1.25 -13.72
N PHE A 15 -5.45 1.76 -14.86
CA PHE A 15 -4.51 2.88 -14.91
C PHE A 15 -5.20 4.23 -15.10
N THR A 16 -6.53 4.26 -15.25
CA THR A 16 -7.30 5.50 -15.47
C THR A 16 -7.62 6.24 -14.19
N ARG A 17 -7.35 5.66 -13.02
CA ARG A 17 -7.63 6.26 -11.71
C ARG A 17 -6.42 6.16 -10.77
N SER A 18 -6.39 7.04 -9.77
CA SER A 18 -5.42 6.94 -8.68
C SER A 18 -5.64 5.69 -7.84
N VAL A 19 -4.54 5.12 -7.33
CA VAL A 19 -4.58 3.97 -6.42
C VAL A 19 -5.28 4.33 -5.12
N ASN A 20 -6.28 3.53 -4.76
CA ASN A 20 -6.98 3.60 -3.48
C ASN A 20 -6.55 2.39 -2.62
N LEU A 21 -5.86 2.65 -1.50
CA LEU A 21 -5.26 1.60 -0.67
C LEU A 21 -6.27 0.51 -0.29
N ASN A 22 -7.43 0.89 0.25
CA ASN A 22 -8.41 -0.08 0.73
C ASN A 22 -9.09 -0.83 -0.44
N ALA A 23 -9.53 -0.10 -1.46
CA ALA A 23 -10.22 -0.71 -2.59
C ALA A 23 -9.30 -1.60 -3.44
N ASP A 24 -8.04 -1.21 -3.61
CA ASP A 24 -7.09 -1.94 -4.43
C ASP A 24 -6.47 -3.13 -3.69
N TYR A 25 -6.33 -3.03 -2.36
CA TYR A 25 -5.91 -4.17 -1.55
C TYR A 25 -6.96 -5.29 -1.55
N SER A 26 -8.24 -4.94 -1.47
CA SER A 26 -9.35 -5.91 -1.40
C SER A 26 -9.77 -6.47 -2.76
N ARG A 27 -9.28 -5.91 -3.86
CA ARG A 27 -9.65 -6.39 -5.19
C ARG A 27 -8.95 -7.70 -5.55
N GLU A 28 -9.73 -8.72 -5.82
CA GLU A 28 -9.30 -9.93 -6.51
C GLU A 28 -9.13 -9.67 -8.01
N THR A 29 -8.24 -8.76 -8.40
CA THR A 29 -7.97 -8.55 -9.83
C THR A 29 -7.09 -9.69 -10.35
N GLN A 30 -7.55 -10.35 -11.41
CA GLN A 30 -6.82 -11.43 -12.09
C GLN A 30 -5.48 -10.96 -12.65
N ASP A 31 -5.33 -9.65 -12.86
CA ASP A 31 -4.19 -9.05 -13.53
C ASP A 31 -3.47 -8.07 -12.60
N TYR A 32 -2.37 -8.52 -12.04
CA TYR A 32 -1.60 -7.79 -11.02
C TYR A 32 -0.70 -6.71 -11.62
N GLY A 33 -0.81 -6.26 -12.79
CA GLY A 33 -0.09 -5.19 -13.51
C GLY A 33 0.96 -4.32 -12.79
N TYR A 34 1.47 -4.75 -11.62
CA TYR A 34 2.53 -4.05 -10.90
C TYR A 34 3.90 -4.45 -11.45
N ILE A 35 4.74 -3.45 -11.70
CA ILE A 35 6.09 -3.67 -12.23
C ILE A 35 7.11 -3.44 -11.11
N VAL A 36 7.85 -4.50 -10.77
CA VAL A 36 8.95 -4.41 -9.81
C VAL A 36 10.19 -3.86 -10.53
N THR A 37 10.41 -2.56 -10.36
CA THR A 37 11.60 -1.86 -10.88
C THR A 37 12.79 -2.01 -9.91
N GLY A 38 13.98 -1.61 -10.34
CA GLY A 38 15.17 -1.62 -9.49
C GLY A 38 15.00 -0.80 -8.20
N ASN A 39 14.36 0.38 -8.26
CA ASN A 39 14.08 1.21 -7.09
C ASN A 39 13.12 0.55 -6.11
N VAL A 40 12.08 -0.12 -6.65
CA VAL A 40 11.14 -0.91 -5.85
C VAL A 40 11.87 -2.04 -5.15
N LEU A 41 12.74 -2.76 -5.87
CA LEU A 41 13.51 -3.87 -5.32
C LEU A 41 14.44 -3.42 -4.19
N SER A 42 15.13 -2.29 -4.35
CA SER A 42 15.97 -1.70 -3.30
C SER A 42 15.16 -1.34 -2.05
N SER A 43 14.00 -0.70 -2.23
CA SER A 43 13.12 -0.34 -1.11
C SER A 43 12.58 -1.57 -0.39
N LEU A 44 12.18 -2.60 -1.14
CA LEU A 44 11.75 -3.89 -0.59
C LEU A 44 12.86 -4.54 0.21
N THR A 45 14.07 -4.63 -0.34
CA THR A 45 15.22 -5.22 0.32
C THR A 45 15.50 -4.53 1.64
N GLN A 46 15.46 -3.20 1.69
CA GLN A 46 15.66 -2.42 2.91
C GLN A 46 14.59 -2.73 3.96
N ILE A 47 13.32 -2.70 3.58
CA ILE A 47 12.19 -2.95 4.50
C ILE A 47 12.23 -4.39 5.01
N LEU A 48 12.37 -5.37 4.12
CA LEU A 48 12.35 -6.78 4.49
C LEU A 48 13.57 -7.17 5.34
N SER A 49 14.75 -6.65 5.04
CA SER A 49 15.93 -6.83 5.88
C SER A 49 15.72 -6.29 7.30
N GLY A 50 15.06 -5.13 7.43
CA GLY A 50 14.69 -4.58 8.74
C GLY A 50 13.68 -5.46 9.49
N LEU A 51 12.72 -6.08 8.78
CA LEU A 51 11.76 -7.00 9.38
C LEU A 51 12.40 -8.30 9.88
N ILE A 52 13.35 -8.84 9.12
CA ILE A 52 14.04 -10.10 9.44
C ILE A 52 14.97 -9.92 10.64
N LYS A 53 15.68 -8.80 10.69
CA LYS A 53 16.70 -8.55 11.74
C LYS A 53 16.03 -8.32 13.09
N LYS A 54 16.43 -9.08 14.13
CA LYS A 54 16.02 -8.84 15.51
C LYS A 54 16.51 -7.45 15.95
N GLY A 55 15.60 -6.59 16.41
CA GLY A 55 15.90 -5.18 16.70
C GLY A 55 16.13 -4.30 15.47
N GLY A 56 15.84 -4.79 14.26
CA GLY A 56 15.90 -4.01 13.04
C GLY A 56 14.82 -2.93 12.95
N GLN A 57 14.99 -2.01 12.02
CA GLN A 57 14.02 -0.92 11.76
C GLN A 57 12.68 -1.50 11.33
N LYS A 58 11.59 -1.04 11.97
CA LYS A 58 10.21 -1.47 11.70
C LYS A 58 9.31 -0.35 11.18
N SER A 59 9.82 0.88 11.15
CA SER A 59 9.08 2.06 10.69
C SER A 59 9.78 2.70 9.50
N TYR A 60 9.03 2.95 8.43
CA TYR A 60 9.52 3.51 7.18
C TYR A 60 8.59 4.61 6.69
N CYS A 61 9.14 5.62 6.05
CA CYS A 61 8.39 6.68 5.39
C CYS A 61 8.76 6.73 3.90
N LEU A 62 7.74 6.73 3.04
CA LEU A 62 7.92 6.80 1.59
C LEU A 62 7.73 8.24 1.13
N PHE A 63 8.79 8.84 0.59
CA PHE A 63 8.78 10.17 -0.01
C PHE A 63 8.83 10.06 -1.54
N GLY A 64 8.27 11.05 -2.21
CA GLY A 64 8.33 11.16 -3.65
C GLY A 64 7.24 12.05 -4.22
N LEU A 65 7.38 12.43 -5.48
CA LEU A 65 6.43 13.27 -6.21
C LEU A 65 5.04 12.60 -6.31
N TYR A 66 4.02 13.41 -6.58
CA TYR A 66 2.70 12.88 -6.90
C TYR A 66 2.79 11.98 -8.14
N GLY A 67 2.07 10.87 -8.14
CA GLY A 67 2.11 9.90 -9.25
C GLY A 67 3.32 8.95 -9.26
N SER A 68 4.28 9.06 -8.34
CA SER A 68 5.49 8.19 -8.30
C SER A 68 5.24 6.74 -7.85
N GLY A 69 3.99 6.31 -7.70
CA GLY A 69 3.65 4.92 -7.37
C GLY A 69 3.72 4.54 -5.89
N LYS A 70 3.86 5.49 -4.95
CA LYS A 70 3.96 5.20 -3.51
C LYS A 70 2.80 4.35 -2.98
N SER A 71 1.57 4.70 -3.34
CA SER A 71 0.38 3.95 -2.91
C SER A 71 0.33 2.56 -3.54
N ALA A 72 0.73 2.42 -4.81
CA ALA A 72 0.84 1.13 -5.48
C ALA A 72 1.89 0.24 -4.80
N PHE A 73 3.05 0.82 -4.43
CA PHE A 73 4.07 0.12 -3.66
C PHE A 73 3.55 -0.34 -2.28
N ALA A 74 2.79 0.52 -1.58
CA ALA A 74 2.22 0.16 -0.28
C ALA A 74 1.22 -1.00 -0.38
N VAL A 75 0.36 -1.00 -1.41
CA VAL A 75 -0.55 -2.12 -1.70
C VAL A 75 0.25 -3.39 -2.01
N TYR A 76 1.25 -3.29 -2.88
CA TYR A 76 2.10 -4.43 -3.25
C TYR A 76 2.81 -5.02 -2.02
N LEU A 77 3.42 -4.19 -1.16
CA LEU A 77 4.07 -4.62 0.06
C LEU A 77 3.09 -5.29 1.04
N ALA A 78 1.91 -4.71 1.21
CA ALA A 78 0.86 -5.27 2.05
C ALA A 78 0.42 -6.66 1.56
N GLN A 79 0.24 -6.84 0.26
CA GLN A 79 -0.12 -8.12 -0.34
C GLN A 79 1.03 -9.12 -0.25
N LEU A 80 2.28 -8.70 -0.49
CA LEU A 80 3.47 -9.54 -0.40
C LEU A 80 3.63 -10.17 0.99
N LEU A 81 3.30 -9.42 2.04
CA LEU A 81 3.42 -9.81 3.44
C LEU A 81 2.14 -10.41 4.02
N SER A 82 1.01 -10.37 3.31
CA SER A 82 -0.25 -10.84 3.84
C SER A 82 -0.27 -12.36 4.01
N MET A 83 -1.11 -12.79 4.96
CA MET A 83 -1.49 -14.19 5.09
C MET A 83 -2.09 -14.71 3.79
N ASP A 84 -1.97 -16.00 3.59
CA ASP A 84 -2.21 -16.76 2.36
C ASP A 84 -3.57 -16.49 1.70
N ASN A 85 -3.61 -15.43 0.93
CA ASN A 85 -4.62 -15.21 -0.10
C ASN A 85 -3.90 -15.30 -1.46
N GLY A 86 -4.58 -15.66 -2.52
CA GLY A 86 -4.01 -15.76 -3.86
C GLY A 86 -3.24 -14.52 -4.32
N GLN A 87 -3.49 -13.37 -3.69
CA GLN A 87 -2.81 -12.09 -3.93
C GLN A 87 -1.37 -12.10 -3.43
N GLY A 88 -1.12 -12.61 -2.22
CA GLY A 88 0.24 -12.73 -1.69
C GLY A 88 1.10 -13.67 -2.53
N GLN A 89 0.53 -14.74 -3.07
CA GLN A 89 1.23 -15.63 -3.99
C GLN A 89 1.59 -14.90 -5.29
N LYS A 90 0.65 -14.21 -5.91
CA LYS A 90 0.89 -13.40 -7.13
C LYS A 90 1.94 -12.33 -6.89
N ALA A 91 1.90 -11.64 -5.74
CA ALA A 91 2.89 -10.63 -5.38
C ALA A 91 4.30 -11.23 -5.28
N ARG A 92 4.44 -12.44 -4.72
CA ARG A 92 5.72 -13.17 -4.65
C ARG A 92 6.20 -13.64 -6.03
N GLU A 93 5.29 -14.02 -6.91
CA GLU A 93 5.63 -14.41 -8.28
C GLU A 93 6.31 -13.29 -9.07
N LEU A 94 5.97 -12.04 -8.83
CA LEU A 94 6.63 -10.88 -9.46
C LEU A 94 8.10 -10.71 -9.05
N LEU A 95 8.53 -11.37 -7.98
CA LEU A 95 9.92 -11.37 -7.51
C LEU A 95 10.74 -12.52 -8.12
N LYS A 96 10.11 -13.51 -8.74
CA LYS A 96 10.82 -14.62 -9.40
C LYS A 96 11.78 -14.09 -10.47
N GLY A 97 13.00 -14.57 -10.44
CA GLY A 97 14.06 -14.14 -11.37
C GLY A 97 14.65 -12.75 -11.09
N LYS A 98 14.28 -12.09 -9.98
CA LYS A 98 14.95 -10.88 -9.50
C LYS A 98 16.11 -11.26 -8.58
N ALA A 99 17.18 -10.46 -8.60
CA ALA A 99 18.31 -10.63 -7.69
C ALA A 99 17.91 -10.18 -6.27
N ILE A 100 17.48 -11.12 -5.44
CA ILE A 100 17.05 -10.90 -4.05
C ILE A 100 18.01 -11.66 -3.13
N ASP A 101 18.27 -11.09 -1.95
CA ASP A 101 19.05 -11.77 -0.90
C ASP A 101 18.38 -13.10 -0.51
N PRO A 102 19.09 -14.23 -0.48
CA PRO A 102 18.55 -15.53 -0.10
C PRO A 102 17.83 -15.55 1.27
N LYS A 103 18.25 -14.68 2.20
CA LYS A 103 17.57 -14.53 3.49
C LYS A 103 16.17 -13.96 3.35
N ILE A 104 15.99 -13.02 2.43
CA ILE A 104 14.69 -12.43 2.12
C ILE A 104 13.81 -13.46 1.41
N GLU A 105 14.36 -14.19 0.45
CA GLU A 105 13.64 -15.23 -0.26
C GLU A 105 13.15 -16.32 0.71
N ASN A 106 14.01 -16.82 1.58
CA ASN A 106 13.66 -17.78 2.63
C ASN A 106 12.59 -17.22 3.58
N PHE A 107 12.68 -15.93 3.95
CA PHE A 107 11.69 -15.28 4.80
C PHE A 107 10.32 -15.23 4.11
N LEU A 108 10.26 -14.87 2.85
CA LEU A 108 9.00 -14.79 2.07
C LEU A 108 8.39 -16.16 1.78
N THR A 109 9.20 -17.21 1.77
CA THR A 109 8.76 -18.60 1.55
C THR A 109 8.28 -19.26 2.84
N ASP A 110 8.83 -18.88 3.99
CA ASP A 110 8.45 -19.41 5.31
C ASP A 110 7.15 -18.77 5.78
N ARG A 111 6.03 -19.49 5.61
CA ARG A 111 4.68 -19.04 5.97
C ARG A 111 4.53 -18.65 7.44
N ASN A 112 5.29 -19.27 8.33
CA ASN A 112 5.24 -18.97 9.76
C ASN A 112 5.90 -17.63 10.11
N LYS A 113 6.81 -17.15 9.27
CA LYS A 113 7.56 -15.91 9.50
C LYS A 113 7.04 -14.72 8.69
N SER A 114 6.47 -14.96 7.52
CA SER A 114 6.06 -13.90 6.59
C SER A 114 4.56 -13.60 6.57
N SER A 115 3.78 -14.22 7.47
CA SER A 115 2.34 -14.01 7.54
C SER A 115 2.00 -12.84 8.46
N TYR A 116 1.73 -11.67 7.86
CA TYR A 116 1.29 -10.46 8.57
C TYR A 116 -0.17 -10.16 8.24
N LEU A 117 -0.87 -9.56 9.20
CA LEU A 117 -2.19 -8.97 8.98
C LEU A 117 -2.01 -7.48 8.63
N PRO A 118 -2.21 -7.07 7.36
CA PRO A 118 -2.11 -5.68 6.99
C PRO A 118 -3.26 -4.86 7.54
N VAL A 119 -2.94 -3.74 8.21
CA VAL A 119 -3.91 -2.76 8.67
C VAL A 119 -3.72 -1.48 7.86
N LEU A 120 -4.64 -1.21 6.92
CA LEU A 120 -4.57 -0.07 6.04
C LEU A 120 -5.33 1.12 6.64
N VAL A 121 -4.59 2.19 6.94
CA VAL A 121 -5.16 3.41 7.52
C VAL A 121 -4.97 4.57 6.55
N THR A 122 -6.08 5.21 6.17
CA THR A 122 -6.08 6.42 5.34
C THR A 122 -6.41 7.63 6.19
N GLY A 123 -5.45 8.57 6.31
CA GLY A 123 -5.68 9.85 6.97
C GLY A 123 -6.55 10.76 6.10
N ARG A 124 -7.68 11.23 6.64
CA ARG A 124 -8.44 12.32 6.04
C ARG A 124 -8.12 13.59 6.83
N ARG A 125 -7.64 14.65 6.17
CA ARG A 125 -7.68 15.98 6.76
C ARG A 125 -9.16 16.36 6.91
N ARG A 126 -9.66 16.35 8.13
CA ARG A 126 -10.85 17.15 8.45
C ARG A 126 -10.37 18.60 8.46
N PRO A 127 -10.95 19.52 7.68
CA PRO A 127 -10.72 20.93 7.90
C PRO A 127 -11.08 21.18 9.37
N ILE A 128 -10.12 21.71 10.15
CA ILE A 128 -10.42 22.23 11.49
C ILE A 128 -11.22 23.49 11.19
N ASN A 129 -12.55 23.38 11.20
CA ASN A 129 -13.42 24.55 11.20
C ASN A 129 -13.10 25.27 12.48
N GLY A 130 -12.37 26.38 12.39
CA GLY A 130 -11.97 27.23 13.51
C GLY A 130 -13.14 28.03 14.03
N HIS A 131 -14.16 27.36 14.55
CA HIS A 131 -15.15 27.95 15.41
C HIS A 131 -15.25 27.01 16.61
N GLY A 132 -14.45 27.35 17.63
CA GLY A 132 -14.65 26.85 18.98
C GLY A 132 -15.97 27.40 19.52
N GLU A 133 -17.05 26.69 19.28
CA GLU A 133 -18.24 26.85 20.11
C GLU A 133 -17.86 26.45 21.54
N ARG A 134 -17.57 27.45 22.35
CA ARG A 134 -17.56 27.30 23.81
C ARG A 134 -19.00 27.00 24.22
N ASN A 135 -19.26 25.73 24.48
CA ASN A 135 -20.47 25.29 25.16
C ASN A 135 -20.48 25.94 26.59
N ARG A 136 -21.08 27.12 26.68
CA ARG A 136 -21.42 27.69 27.97
C ARG A 136 -22.62 26.88 28.47
N GLY A 137 -22.36 25.96 29.38
CA GLY A 137 -23.40 25.28 30.14
C GLY A 137 -24.25 26.31 30.84
N SER A 138 -25.49 26.46 30.44
CA SER A 138 -26.53 27.14 31.19
C SER A 138 -26.94 26.25 32.36
N ALA A 139 -26.39 26.51 33.53
CA ALA A 139 -26.90 25.99 34.77
C ALA A 139 -28.28 26.63 35.00
N SER A 140 -29.34 25.88 34.84
CA SER A 140 -30.68 26.23 35.27
C SER A 140 -30.82 25.89 36.76
N THR A 141 -30.84 26.92 37.60
CA THR A 141 -31.20 26.85 39.03
C THR A 141 -32.68 26.56 39.15
N PRO A 142 -33.13 25.57 39.93
CA PRO A 142 -34.55 25.43 40.25
C PRO A 142 -34.96 26.48 41.30
N ARG A 143 -35.97 27.26 40.98
CA ARG A 143 -36.71 28.08 42.00
C ARG A 143 -37.75 27.19 42.64
N GLN A 144 -37.80 27.33 43.97
CA GLN A 144 -38.88 26.87 44.91
C GLN A 144 -40.24 27.39 44.52
#